data_77b9b33c60ec2356aebdc702d29747b0
#
_entry.id   77b9b33c60ec2356aebdc702d29747b0
#
_cell.length_a   1.000
_cell.length_b   1.000
_cell.length_c   1.000
_cell.angle_alpha   90.00
_cell.angle_beta   90.00
_cell.angle_gamma   90.00
#
_symmetry.space_group_name_H-M   'P 1'
#
loop_
_entity.id
_entity.type
_entity.pdbx_description
1 polymer ?
#
loop_
_entity_poly.entity_id
_entity_poly.type
_entity_poly.pdbx_seq_one_letter_code
_entity_poly.pdbx_strand_id
1 'polypeptide(L)'
;GCADRQLKPEHLPILGPDVRGLHIGSFSLVVQPIADTLLALVQRESGKRLISLDPNVRLNPEPNIDLWRSRIATLVEYADLIKVSDEDLNLLYPEQDPQQVIGGWLQHHCQLVFLTRGGEGATVFSRQHGSWSVPACTVEMADTVGAGDTFQAALITWLTEHEGAEVTVL
;
A
#
# COMPACT_ATOMS: atom_id res chain seq x y z
N GLY A 1 -24.91 3.18 -9.37
CA GLY A 1 -23.68 3.85 -8.96
C GLY A 1 -23.11 3.17 -7.73
N CYS A 2 -21.81 2.97 -7.70
CA CYS A 2 -21.13 2.37 -6.55
C CYS A 2 -21.00 3.42 -5.43
N ALA A 3 -21.09 3.00 -4.16
CA ALA A 3 -21.02 3.89 -3.00
C ALA A 3 -19.66 4.64 -2.91
N ASP A 4 -18.59 3.97 -3.35
CA ASP A 4 -17.24 4.52 -3.45
C ASP A 4 -17.13 5.78 -4.30
N ARG A 5 -17.94 5.91 -5.36
CA ARG A 5 -18.02 7.12 -6.19
C ARG A 5 -18.84 8.27 -5.57
N GLN A 6 -19.30 8.11 -4.34
CA GLN A 6 -20.09 9.11 -3.64
C GLN A 6 -19.44 9.57 -2.33
N LEU A 7 -18.37 8.90 -1.90
CA LEU A 7 -17.66 9.25 -0.69
C LEU A 7 -16.90 10.57 -0.89
N LYS A 8 -17.19 11.56 -0.03
CA LYS A 8 -16.60 12.88 -0.03
C LYS A 8 -15.98 13.19 1.34
N PRO A 9 -15.08 14.17 1.47
CA PRO A 9 -14.43 14.50 2.73
C PRO A 9 -15.40 14.78 3.90
N GLU A 10 -16.55 15.37 3.63
CA GLU A 10 -17.59 15.63 4.63
C GLU A 10 -18.24 14.37 5.21
N HIS A 11 -18.08 13.22 4.53
CA HIS A 11 -18.58 11.92 4.99
C HIS A 11 -17.58 11.16 5.86
N LEU A 12 -16.35 11.66 5.98
CA LEU A 12 -15.32 10.98 6.76
C LEU A 12 -15.66 10.99 8.25
N PRO A 13 -15.70 9.83 8.92
CA PRO A 13 -15.94 9.76 10.34
C PRO A 13 -14.76 10.32 11.15
N ILE A 14 -15.04 10.72 12.38
CA ILE A 14 -14.01 10.86 13.41
C ILE A 14 -13.65 9.45 13.85
N LEU A 15 -12.38 9.08 13.72
CA LEU A 15 -11.90 7.75 14.08
C LEU A 15 -11.61 7.68 15.60
N GLY A 16 -12.16 6.67 16.25
CA GLY A 16 -11.92 6.40 17.67
C GLY A 16 -10.47 5.94 17.96
N PRO A 17 -10.06 5.90 19.22
CA PRO A 17 -8.71 5.48 19.62
C PRO A 17 -8.44 3.99 19.37
N ASP A 18 -9.45 3.19 19.17
CA ASP A 18 -9.41 1.77 18.84
C ASP A 18 -9.02 1.49 17.38
N VAL A 19 -9.14 2.49 16.49
CA VAL A 19 -8.66 2.39 15.10
C VAL A 19 -7.16 2.66 15.08
N ARG A 20 -6.35 1.62 14.95
CA ARG A 20 -4.87 1.72 15.02
C ARG A 20 -4.21 1.97 13.67
N GLY A 21 -4.84 1.57 12.58
CA GLY A 21 -4.29 1.73 11.24
C GLY A 21 -5.36 1.91 10.18
N LEU A 22 -4.92 2.40 9.03
CA LEU A 22 -5.70 2.56 7.82
C LEU A 22 -4.98 1.84 6.67
N HIS A 23 -5.72 1.05 5.92
CA HIS A 23 -5.23 0.47 4.68
C HIS A 23 -5.97 1.07 3.49
N ILE A 24 -5.21 1.56 2.50
CA ILE A 24 -5.72 2.14 1.27
C ILE A 24 -5.03 1.52 0.05
N GLY A 25 -5.76 1.39 -1.04
CA GLY A 25 -5.18 0.81 -2.26
C GLY A 25 -6.11 0.76 -3.45
N SER A 26 -5.56 0.26 -4.56
CA SER A 26 -6.26 0.00 -5.81
C SER A 26 -6.91 1.24 -6.43
N PHE A 27 -7.96 1.08 -7.22
CA PHE A 27 -8.63 2.14 -7.97
C PHE A 27 -9.12 3.31 -7.11
N SER A 28 -9.32 3.10 -5.82
CA SER A 28 -9.72 4.15 -4.88
C SER A 28 -8.65 5.24 -4.71
N LEU A 29 -7.42 4.97 -5.12
CA LEU A 29 -6.32 5.95 -5.08
C LEU A 29 -6.44 7.00 -6.20
N VAL A 30 -7.14 6.70 -7.30
CA VAL A 30 -7.17 7.52 -8.52
C VAL A 30 -8.57 7.97 -8.93
N VAL A 31 -9.61 7.18 -8.65
CA VAL A 31 -10.98 7.50 -9.07
C VAL A 31 -11.60 8.55 -8.16
N GLN A 32 -12.17 9.59 -8.78
CA GLN A 32 -12.84 10.68 -8.05
C GLN A 32 -14.31 10.35 -7.71
N PRO A 33 -14.81 10.86 -6.59
CA PRO A 33 -14.20 11.75 -5.58
C PRO A 33 -13.46 11.00 -4.46
N ILE A 34 -13.49 9.66 -4.44
CA ILE A 34 -12.92 8.88 -3.35
C ILE A 34 -11.40 9.10 -3.21
N ALA A 35 -10.68 9.30 -4.30
CA ALA A 35 -9.23 9.51 -4.27
C ALA A 35 -8.84 10.75 -3.45
N ASP A 36 -9.52 11.87 -3.64
CA ASP A 36 -9.26 13.08 -2.86
C ASP A 36 -9.75 12.94 -1.41
N THR A 37 -10.83 12.20 -1.21
CA THR A 37 -11.36 11.91 0.12
C THR A 37 -10.38 11.05 0.94
N LEU A 38 -9.80 10.01 0.32
CA LEU A 38 -8.79 9.17 0.98
C LEU A 38 -7.49 9.93 1.23
N LEU A 39 -7.06 10.79 0.30
CA LEU A 39 -5.90 11.64 0.54
C LEU A 39 -6.12 12.55 1.74
N ALA A 40 -7.29 13.21 1.85
CA ALA A 40 -7.62 14.03 3.00
C ALA A 40 -7.64 13.22 4.32
N LEU A 41 -8.15 11.98 4.28
CA LEU A 41 -8.13 11.08 5.43
C LEU A 41 -6.71 10.73 5.85
N VAL A 42 -5.87 10.32 4.91
CA VAL A 42 -4.48 9.95 5.15
C VAL A 42 -3.69 11.14 5.72
N GLN A 43 -3.84 12.32 5.14
CA GLN A 43 -3.20 13.55 5.65
C GLN A 43 -3.63 13.88 7.07
N ARG A 44 -4.89 13.66 7.41
CA ARG A 44 -5.44 13.92 8.76
C ARG A 44 -4.90 12.93 9.80
N GLU A 45 -4.70 11.67 9.40
CA GLU A 45 -4.40 10.57 10.33
C GLU A 45 -2.92 10.15 10.34
N SER A 46 -2.11 10.56 9.36
CA SER A 46 -0.67 10.27 9.32
C SER A 46 0.03 10.79 10.57
N GLY A 47 0.96 10.00 11.11
CA GLY A 47 1.63 10.26 12.38
C GLY A 47 0.79 9.99 13.64
N LYS A 48 -0.51 9.65 13.48
CA LYS A 48 -1.39 9.24 14.59
C LYS A 48 -1.76 7.76 14.50
N ARG A 49 -1.75 7.21 13.31
CA ARG A 49 -2.17 5.85 12.97
C ARG A 49 -1.26 5.27 11.91
N LEU A 50 -1.10 3.97 11.89
CA LEU A 50 -0.39 3.27 10.83
C LEU A 50 -1.11 3.49 9.49
N ILE A 51 -0.40 3.99 8.50
CA ILE A 51 -0.91 4.13 7.13
C ILE A 51 -0.26 3.06 6.26
N SER A 52 -1.07 2.12 5.79
CA SER A 52 -0.66 1.05 4.87
C SER A 52 -1.17 1.35 3.47
N LEU A 53 -0.28 1.32 2.49
CA LEU A 53 -0.55 1.58 1.09
C LEU A 53 -0.28 0.33 0.24
N ASP A 54 -1.23 -0.05 -0.62
CA ASP A 54 -1.02 -1.00 -1.70
C ASP A 54 -1.44 -0.36 -3.04
N PRO A 55 -0.53 -0.01 -3.93
CA PRO A 55 -0.88 0.52 -5.25
C PRO A 55 -1.93 -0.32 -5.97
N ASN A 56 -1.74 -1.63 -6.05
CA ASN A 56 -2.68 -2.59 -6.63
C ASN A 56 -3.33 -2.03 -7.91
N VAL A 57 -2.48 -1.69 -8.88
CA VAL A 57 -2.83 -0.91 -10.09
C VAL A 57 -3.88 -1.63 -10.92
N ARG A 58 -4.93 -0.93 -11.30
CA ARG A 58 -6.01 -1.45 -12.13
C ARG A 58 -6.33 -0.44 -13.25
N LEU A 59 -5.82 -0.70 -14.44
CA LEU A 59 -5.96 0.22 -15.57
C LEU A 59 -7.37 0.25 -16.17
N ASN A 60 -8.22 -0.74 -15.89
CA ASN A 60 -9.61 -0.73 -16.40
C ASN A 60 -10.46 0.43 -15.86
N PRO A 61 -10.45 0.75 -14.54
CA PRO A 61 -11.15 1.92 -14.01
C PRO A 61 -10.49 3.25 -14.39
N GLU A 62 -9.15 3.28 -14.46
CA GLU A 62 -8.36 4.47 -14.79
C GLU A 62 -7.12 4.07 -15.61
N PRO A 63 -7.14 4.29 -16.94
CA PRO A 63 -6.04 3.90 -17.82
C PRO A 63 -4.84 4.85 -17.81
N ASN A 64 -4.97 6.03 -17.20
CA ASN A 64 -3.91 7.03 -17.18
C ASN A 64 -2.84 6.67 -16.13
N ILE A 65 -1.75 6.06 -16.58
CA ILE A 65 -0.64 5.64 -15.70
C ILE A 65 0.09 6.82 -15.04
N ASP A 66 0.11 8.00 -15.66
CA ASP A 66 0.74 9.18 -15.07
C ASP A 66 -0.08 9.72 -13.89
N LEU A 67 -1.41 9.56 -13.93
CA LEU A 67 -2.26 9.86 -12.79
C LEU A 67 -1.96 8.90 -11.62
N TRP A 68 -1.79 7.60 -11.89
CA TRP A 68 -1.37 6.62 -10.89
C TRP A 68 -0.03 6.99 -10.26
N ARG A 69 0.99 7.28 -11.07
CA ARG A 69 2.32 7.71 -10.58
C ARG A 69 2.23 8.93 -9.67
N SER A 70 1.50 9.95 -10.11
CA SER A 70 1.33 11.19 -9.35
C SER A 70 0.63 10.96 -8.00
N ARG A 71 -0.43 10.14 -7.99
CA ARG A 71 -1.16 9.81 -6.75
C ARG A 71 -0.33 8.97 -5.78
N ILE A 72 0.37 7.97 -6.28
CA ILE A 72 1.26 7.14 -5.46
C ILE A 72 2.39 7.99 -4.89
N ALA A 73 3.04 8.84 -5.68
CA ALA A 73 4.09 9.74 -5.20
C ALA A 73 3.59 10.63 -4.05
N THR A 74 2.36 11.15 -4.14
CA THR A 74 1.76 11.94 -3.06
C THR A 74 1.47 11.10 -1.81
N LEU A 75 0.96 9.88 -1.97
CA LEU A 75 0.56 9.03 -0.84
C LEU A 75 1.75 8.41 -0.10
N VAL A 76 2.84 8.15 -0.80
CA VAL A 76 4.11 7.66 -0.21
C VAL A 76 4.65 8.62 0.86
N GLU A 77 4.41 9.92 0.74
CA GLU A 77 4.82 10.91 1.75
C GLU A 77 4.17 10.68 3.13
N TYR A 78 3.06 9.94 3.18
CA TYR A 78 2.27 9.71 4.39
C TYR A 78 2.23 8.24 4.82
N ALA A 79 2.64 7.31 3.96
CA ALA A 79 2.57 5.88 4.22
C ALA A 79 3.71 5.43 5.13
N ASP A 80 3.40 4.64 6.17
CA ASP A 80 4.37 3.97 7.04
C ASP A 80 4.81 2.63 6.45
N LEU A 81 3.89 1.95 5.78
CA LEU A 81 4.07 0.64 5.20
C LEU A 81 3.52 0.62 3.78
N ILE A 82 4.32 0.11 2.84
CA ILE A 82 3.89 -0.09 1.45
C ILE A 82 4.06 -1.56 1.08
N LYS A 83 3.00 -2.16 0.54
CA LYS A 83 3.10 -3.43 -0.17
C LYS A 83 2.92 -3.15 -1.66
N VAL A 84 3.74 -3.72 -2.49
CA VAL A 84 3.69 -3.56 -3.94
C VAL A 84 4.07 -4.87 -4.63
N SER A 85 3.47 -5.18 -5.76
CA SER A 85 3.91 -6.29 -6.61
C SER A 85 4.97 -5.83 -7.61
N ASP A 86 5.78 -6.77 -8.07
CA ASP A 86 6.71 -6.52 -9.17
C ASP A 86 5.99 -6.13 -10.46
N GLU A 87 4.80 -6.68 -10.70
CA GLU A 87 3.92 -6.32 -11.82
C GLU A 87 3.50 -4.84 -11.73
N ASP A 88 3.07 -4.38 -10.54
CA ASP A 88 2.70 -2.97 -10.34
C ASP A 88 3.91 -2.04 -10.50
N LEU A 89 5.08 -2.40 -9.98
CA LEU A 89 6.30 -1.61 -10.17
C LEU A 89 6.68 -1.51 -11.63
N ASN A 90 6.60 -2.62 -12.38
CA ASN A 90 6.88 -2.62 -13.81
C ASN A 90 5.88 -1.77 -14.62
N LEU A 91 4.60 -1.75 -14.23
CA LEU A 91 3.61 -0.87 -14.85
C LEU A 91 3.88 0.60 -14.54
N LEU A 92 4.21 0.90 -13.29
CA LEU A 92 4.44 2.27 -12.83
C LEU A 92 5.78 2.83 -13.33
N TYR A 93 6.83 2.03 -13.30
CA TYR A 93 8.21 2.45 -13.54
C TYR A 93 9.00 1.44 -14.40
N PRO A 94 8.59 1.20 -15.67
CA PRO A 94 9.11 0.09 -16.50
C PRO A 94 10.61 0.18 -16.80
N GLU A 95 11.19 1.38 -16.71
CA GLU A 95 12.61 1.62 -17.03
C GLU A 95 13.48 1.83 -15.77
N GLN A 96 12.90 1.66 -14.57
CA GLN A 96 13.62 1.87 -13.33
C GLN A 96 13.88 0.55 -12.61
N ASP A 97 15.01 0.49 -11.94
CA ASP A 97 15.31 -0.61 -11.02
C ASP A 97 14.32 -0.57 -9.83
N PRO A 98 13.58 -1.66 -9.56
CA PRO A 98 12.69 -1.78 -8.41
C PRO A 98 13.35 -1.38 -7.08
N GLN A 99 14.63 -1.69 -6.89
CA GLN A 99 15.34 -1.32 -5.66
C GLN A 99 15.56 0.19 -5.54
N GLN A 100 15.77 0.88 -6.66
CA GLN A 100 15.90 2.35 -6.66
C GLN A 100 14.58 3.02 -6.33
N VAL A 101 13.47 2.54 -6.91
CA VAL A 101 12.12 3.06 -6.60
C VAL A 101 11.80 2.87 -5.12
N ILE A 102 11.99 1.65 -4.61
CA ILE A 102 11.74 1.30 -3.21
C ILE A 102 12.66 2.13 -2.28
N GLY A 103 13.94 2.25 -2.63
CA GLY A 103 14.89 3.07 -1.89
C GLY A 103 14.46 4.54 -1.82
N GLY A 104 13.86 5.08 -2.89
CA GLY A 104 13.26 6.40 -2.89
C GLY A 104 12.08 6.52 -1.91
N TRP A 105 11.18 5.54 -1.90
CA TRP A 105 10.04 5.54 -0.98
C TRP A 105 10.47 5.48 0.51
N LEU A 106 11.51 4.71 0.82
CA LEU A 106 12.06 4.61 2.18
C LEU A 106 12.78 5.88 2.67
N GLN A 107 13.04 6.86 1.80
CA GLN A 107 13.59 8.17 2.20
C GLN A 107 12.54 9.12 2.79
N HIS A 108 11.25 8.87 2.53
CA HIS A 108 10.14 9.65 3.05
C HIS A 108 9.71 9.17 4.45
N HIS A 109 8.42 9.05 4.69
CA HIS A 109 7.87 8.59 5.97
C HIS A 109 7.89 7.06 6.11
N CYS A 110 7.92 6.34 4.99
CA CYS A 110 7.81 4.90 4.90
C CYS A 110 8.93 4.17 5.68
N GLN A 111 8.56 3.21 6.51
CA GLN A 111 9.48 2.39 7.30
C GLN A 111 9.72 1.01 6.66
N LEU A 112 8.70 0.43 6.04
CA LEU A 112 8.75 -0.90 5.45
C LEU A 112 8.12 -0.91 4.06
N VAL A 113 8.79 -1.57 3.11
CA VAL A 113 8.22 -1.89 1.80
C VAL A 113 8.29 -3.40 1.58
N PHE A 114 7.15 -4.00 1.27
CA PHE A 114 7.02 -5.41 0.91
C PHE A 114 6.85 -5.52 -0.60
N LEU A 115 7.84 -6.10 -1.26
CA LEU A 115 7.80 -6.41 -2.69
C LEU A 115 7.42 -7.87 -2.87
N THR A 116 6.25 -8.14 -3.44
CA THR A 116 5.79 -9.50 -3.76
C THR A 116 6.08 -9.84 -5.22
N ARG A 117 6.52 -11.09 -5.48
CA ARG A 117 6.89 -11.60 -6.82
C ARG A 117 6.20 -12.93 -7.12
N GLY A 118 4.93 -13.04 -6.81
CA GLY A 118 4.16 -14.26 -7.05
C GLY A 118 4.87 -15.51 -6.55
N GLY A 119 5.12 -16.47 -7.45
CA GLY A 119 5.79 -17.74 -7.14
C GLY A 119 7.27 -17.64 -6.72
N GLU A 120 7.89 -16.47 -6.86
CA GLU A 120 9.26 -16.22 -6.41
C GLU A 120 9.33 -15.80 -4.93
N GLY A 121 8.18 -15.50 -4.32
CA GLY A 121 8.10 -15.12 -2.92
C GLY A 121 8.02 -13.60 -2.70
N ALA A 122 8.59 -13.13 -1.59
CA ALA A 122 8.54 -11.74 -1.22
C ALA A 122 9.86 -11.26 -0.60
N THR A 123 10.12 -9.96 -0.76
CA THR A 123 11.24 -9.28 -0.08
C THR A 123 10.68 -8.12 0.72
N VAL A 124 11.06 -8.03 1.99
CA VAL A 124 10.84 -6.85 2.80
C VAL A 124 12.09 -5.96 2.79
N PHE A 125 11.89 -4.69 2.60
CA PHE A 125 12.92 -3.65 2.71
C PHE A 125 12.57 -2.77 3.90
N SER A 126 13.51 -2.62 4.82
CA SER A 126 13.38 -1.75 5.98
C SER A 126 14.26 -0.53 5.83
N ARG A 127 13.75 0.62 6.23
CA ARG A 127 14.49 1.88 6.26
C ARG A 127 15.75 1.80 7.11
N GLN A 128 15.73 1.03 8.21
CA GLN A 128 16.80 0.99 9.20
C GLN A 128 17.62 -0.30 9.18
N HIS A 129 17.03 -1.41 8.71
CA HIS A 129 17.58 -2.74 8.98
C HIS A 129 17.99 -3.52 7.72
N GLY A 130 17.88 -2.93 6.52
CA GLY A 130 18.23 -3.60 5.27
C GLY A 130 17.07 -4.40 4.67
N SER A 131 17.33 -5.54 4.05
CA SER A 131 16.30 -6.32 3.37
C SER A 131 16.41 -7.81 3.64
N TRP A 132 15.25 -8.50 3.63
CA TRP A 132 15.12 -9.95 3.78
C TRP A 132 14.19 -10.50 2.73
N SER A 133 14.58 -11.62 2.13
CA SER A 133 13.75 -12.32 1.15
C SER A 133 13.30 -13.66 1.70
N VAL A 134 12.05 -14.02 1.41
CA VAL A 134 11.50 -15.33 1.69
C VAL A 134 10.94 -15.93 0.40
N PRO A 135 11.23 -17.21 0.12
CA PRO A 135 10.68 -17.90 -1.05
C PRO A 135 9.16 -18.09 -0.87
N ALA A 136 8.45 -18.25 -1.99
CA ALA A 136 7.05 -18.65 -1.93
C ALA A 136 6.93 -20.10 -1.42
N CYS A 137 5.85 -20.39 -0.72
CA CYS A 137 5.48 -21.77 -0.43
C CYS A 137 5.07 -22.47 -1.72
N THR A 138 5.52 -23.72 -1.90
CA THR A 138 5.07 -24.54 -3.02
C THR A 138 3.62 -24.95 -2.78
N VAL A 139 2.71 -24.45 -3.61
CA VAL A 139 1.29 -24.77 -3.57
C VAL A 139 0.80 -25.18 -4.95
N GLU A 140 -0.22 -26.03 -5.00
CA GLU A 140 -0.93 -26.29 -6.24
C GLU A 140 -1.76 -25.05 -6.59
N MET A 141 -1.39 -24.37 -7.68
CA MET A 141 -1.99 -23.10 -8.05
C MET A 141 -3.35 -23.35 -8.72
N ALA A 142 -4.45 -22.94 -8.06
CA ALA A 142 -5.80 -22.97 -8.62
C ALA A 142 -6.19 -21.60 -9.19
N ASP A 143 -5.88 -20.50 -8.49
CA ASP A 143 -6.17 -19.13 -8.89
C ASP A 143 -5.20 -18.17 -8.18
N THR A 144 -4.89 -17.03 -8.81
CA THR A 144 -4.06 -15.96 -8.25
C THR A 144 -4.87 -14.76 -7.77
N VAL A 145 -6.18 -14.73 -8.05
CA VAL A 145 -7.08 -13.64 -7.64
C VAL A 145 -7.13 -13.56 -6.11
N GLY A 146 -6.86 -12.38 -5.57
CA GLY A 146 -6.86 -12.15 -4.12
C GLY A 146 -5.60 -12.60 -3.37
N ALA A 147 -4.59 -13.16 -4.04
CA ALA A 147 -3.34 -13.55 -3.38
C ALA A 147 -2.64 -12.35 -2.72
N GLY A 148 -2.58 -11.21 -3.41
CA GLY A 148 -2.06 -9.96 -2.87
C GLY A 148 -2.85 -9.45 -1.66
N ASP A 149 -4.19 -9.50 -1.74
CA ASP A 149 -5.08 -9.08 -0.65
C ASP A 149 -4.94 -10.00 0.57
N THR A 150 -4.79 -11.32 0.34
CA THR A 150 -4.53 -12.32 1.39
C THR A 150 -3.18 -12.07 2.08
N PHE A 151 -2.13 -11.81 1.30
CA PHE A 151 -0.82 -11.44 1.84
C PHE A 151 -0.92 -10.19 2.72
N GLN A 152 -1.59 -9.15 2.23
CA GLN A 152 -1.78 -7.90 2.95
C GLN A 152 -2.58 -8.08 4.24
N ALA A 153 -3.66 -8.87 4.20
CA ALA A 153 -4.45 -9.18 5.37
C ALA A 153 -3.63 -9.93 6.44
N ALA A 154 -2.86 -10.94 6.03
CA ALA A 154 -1.97 -11.69 6.93
C ALA A 154 -0.90 -10.78 7.55
N LEU A 155 -0.30 -9.89 6.75
CA LEU A 155 0.69 -8.92 7.21
C LEU A 155 0.12 -7.98 8.27
N ILE A 156 -1.05 -7.37 8.02
CA ILE A 156 -1.71 -6.46 8.96
C ILE A 156 -2.08 -7.21 10.25
N THR A 157 -2.60 -8.43 10.14
CA THR A 157 -2.94 -9.26 11.28
C THR A 157 -1.70 -9.54 12.14
N TRP A 158 -0.62 -9.98 11.50
CA TRP A 158 0.63 -10.29 12.20
C TRP A 158 1.20 -9.06 12.91
N LEU A 159 1.25 -7.90 12.25
CA LEU A 159 1.70 -6.65 12.84
C LEU A 159 0.84 -6.25 14.05
N THR A 160 -0.48 -6.45 13.96
CA THR A 160 -1.41 -6.13 15.05
C THR A 160 -1.17 -7.03 16.26
N GLU A 161 -0.97 -8.34 16.05
CA GLU A 161 -0.73 -9.32 17.11
C GLU A 161 0.64 -9.14 17.79
N HIS A 162 1.62 -8.57 17.10
CA HIS A 162 2.99 -8.39 17.58
C HIS A 162 3.33 -6.93 17.93
N GLU A 163 2.31 -6.11 18.17
CA GLU A 163 2.44 -4.69 18.53
C GLU A 163 3.15 -3.82 17.45
N GLY A 164 3.43 -4.40 16.29
CA GLY A 164 4.06 -3.70 15.17
C GLY A 164 3.11 -2.79 14.39
N ALA A 165 1.84 -2.70 14.78
CA ALA A 165 0.86 -1.80 14.18
C ALA A 165 0.88 -0.39 14.78
N GLU A 166 1.84 -0.07 15.63
CA GLU A 166 2.04 1.26 16.18
C GLU A 166 3.12 2.00 15.39
N VAL A 167 2.83 3.25 15.02
CA VAL A 167 3.75 4.12 14.25
C VAL A 167 5.13 4.26 14.93
N THR A 168 5.18 4.08 16.24
CA THR A 168 6.40 4.20 17.05
C THR A 168 7.25 2.93 17.10
N VAL A 169 6.76 1.81 16.55
CA VAL A 169 7.43 0.50 16.65
C VAL A 169 8.04 0.06 15.32
N LEU A 170 7.60 0.63 14.19
CA LEU A 170 8.18 0.39 12.86
C LEU A 170 9.43 1.24 12.65
#